data_806d577eb283cde0bc220006bddb7b00
#
_entry.id   806d577eb283cde0bc220006bddb7b00
#
_cell.length_a   1.000
_cell.length_b   1.000
_cell.length_c   1.000
_cell.angle_alpha   90.00
_cell.angle_beta   90.00
_cell.angle_gamma   90.00
#
_symmetry.space_group_name_H-M   'P 1'
#
loop_
_entity.id
_entity.type
_entity.pdbx_description
1 polymer ?
#
loop_
_entity_poly.entity_id
_entity_poly.type
_entity_poly.pdbx_seq_one_letter_code
_entity_poly.pdbx_strand_id
1 'polypeptide(L)'
;MLTGLLAEQVDPAGIRKGDTLKVFVLNMRGKPLMPCSPAKARHMLKAGKDVVARRTPFTVKLTIATGETKQDVTLGVDAGAKHVGISATTEKEEVFASEVELRQDITGLLADRLAFRRSRRNRKTRYRVPRFNNRVRSKHKGWLAPSVENRIQAHISRIEAVCRVLPI
;
A
#
# COMPACT_ATOMS: atom_id res chain seq x y z
N MET A 1 4.80 -36.32 21.34
CA MET A 1 3.88 -36.15 20.20
C MET A 1 4.02 -34.72 19.69
N LEU A 2 4.77 -34.54 18.62
CA LEU A 2 5.00 -33.24 18.00
C LEU A 2 3.94 -33.09 16.90
N THR A 3 2.92 -32.27 17.18
CA THR A 3 1.95 -31.83 16.16
C THR A 3 2.66 -30.85 15.23
N GLY A 4 2.91 -31.32 14.00
CA GLY A 4 3.52 -30.50 12.94
C GLY A 4 2.64 -29.30 12.61
N LEU A 5 3.21 -28.13 12.74
CA LEU A 5 2.72 -26.92 12.06
C LEU A 5 2.83 -27.19 10.55
N LEU A 6 1.67 -27.35 9.91
CA LEU A 6 1.58 -27.34 8.46
C LEU A 6 1.98 -25.93 8.00
N ALA A 7 3.14 -25.82 7.37
CA ALA A 7 3.53 -24.61 6.66
C ALA A 7 2.47 -24.34 5.57
N GLU A 8 1.69 -23.29 5.73
CA GLU A 8 0.79 -22.80 4.68
C GLU A 8 1.64 -22.45 3.46
N GLN A 9 1.43 -23.16 2.38
CA GLN A 9 2.04 -22.84 1.09
C GLN A 9 1.41 -21.57 0.57
N VAL A 10 2.17 -20.48 0.63
CA VAL A 10 1.82 -19.19 0.04
C VAL A 10 2.39 -19.18 -1.38
N ASP A 11 1.53 -19.03 -2.37
CA ASP A 11 1.95 -18.81 -3.75
C ASP A 11 2.71 -17.49 -3.88
N PRO A 12 3.63 -17.32 -4.88
CA PRO A 12 4.44 -16.11 -5.05
C PRO A 12 3.64 -14.83 -5.26
N ALA A 13 2.31 -14.90 -5.38
CA ALA A 13 1.38 -13.77 -5.42
C ALA A 13 0.78 -13.43 -4.04
N GLY A 14 1.17 -14.11 -2.94
CA GLY A 14 0.64 -13.88 -1.60
C GLY A 14 -0.81 -14.33 -1.38
N ILE A 15 -1.36 -15.15 -2.28
CA ILE A 15 -2.75 -15.63 -2.24
C ILE A 15 -2.79 -16.92 -1.44
N ARG A 16 -3.52 -16.94 -0.33
CA ARG A 16 -3.76 -18.16 0.45
C ARG A 16 -4.67 -19.10 -0.34
N LYS A 17 -4.42 -20.43 -0.25
CA LYS A 17 -5.27 -21.44 -0.84
C LYS A 17 -6.67 -21.39 -0.19
N GLY A 18 -7.64 -20.79 -0.90
CA GLY A 18 -9.00 -20.50 -0.39
C GLY A 18 -9.46 -19.07 -0.69
N ASP A 19 -8.56 -18.14 -0.94
CA ASP A 19 -8.92 -16.77 -1.31
C ASP A 19 -9.45 -16.75 -2.74
N THR A 20 -10.71 -16.45 -2.89
CA THR A 20 -11.29 -16.22 -4.22
C THR A 20 -10.76 -14.90 -4.76
N LEU A 21 -9.96 -14.96 -5.81
CA LEU A 21 -9.52 -13.77 -6.55
C LEU A 21 -10.72 -12.87 -6.83
N LYS A 22 -10.61 -11.61 -6.42
CA LYS A 22 -11.63 -10.59 -6.69
C LYS A 22 -11.10 -9.61 -7.74
N VAL A 23 -12.00 -9.12 -8.58
CA VAL A 23 -11.73 -8.06 -9.55
C VAL A 23 -12.38 -6.78 -9.05
N PHE A 24 -11.60 -5.72 -8.93
CA PHE A 24 -12.11 -4.42 -8.50
C PHE A 24 -12.91 -3.76 -9.62
N VAL A 25 -13.99 -3.09 -9.23
CA VAL A 25 -14.93 -2.48 -10.17
C VAL A 25 -15.09 -1.01 -9.85
N LEU A 26 -14.95 -0.16 -10.86
CA LEU A 26 -15.26 1.26 -10.78
C LEU A 26 -16.51 1.55 -11.60
N ASN A 27 -17.34 2.46 -11.14
CA ASN A 27 -18.47 2.94 -11.94
C ASN A 27 -17.98 3.85 -13.10
N MET A 28 -18.91 4.29 -13.94
CA MET A 28 -18.62 5.19 -15.05
C MET A 28 -17.97 6.51 -14.61
N ARG A 29 -18.23 6.96 -13.37
CA ARG A 29 -17.65 8.17 -12.77
C ARG A 29 -16.28 7.93 -12.10
N GLY A 30 -15.80 6.67 -12.06
CA GLY A 30 -14.54 6.31 -11.42
C GLY A 30 -14.64 6.06 -9.90
N LYS A 31 -15.86 6.04 -9.32
CA LYS A 31 -16.05 5.68 -7.92
C LYS A 31 -16.01 4.17 -7.74
N PRO A 32 -15.44 3.66 -6.64
CA PRO A 32 -15.37 2.22 -6.39
C PRO A 32 -16.74 1.61 -6.10
N LEU A 33 -16.94 0.41 -6.62
CA LEU A 33 -18.09 -0.47 -6.36
C LEU A 33 -17.59 -1.75 -5.69
N MET A 34 -18.53 -2.60 -5.28
CA MET A 34 -18.19 -3.91 -4.73
C MET A 34 -17.41 -4.75 -5.75
N PRO A 35 -16.34 -5.42 -5.31
CA PRO A 35 -15.56 -6.28 -6.18
C PRO A 35 -16.40 -7.46 -6.68
N CYS A 36 -16.04 -7.99 -7.83
CA CYS A 36 -16.75 -9.11 -8.44
C CYS A 36 -15.82 -10.30 -8.71
N SER A 37 -16.42 -11.46 -9.03
CA SER A 37 -15.65 -12.62 -9.44
C SER A 37 -14.97 -12.41 -10.80
N PRO A 38 -13.82 -13.05 -11.07
CA PRO A 38 -13.15 -12.97 -12.36
C PRO A 38 -14.01 -13.44 -13.53
N ALA A 39 -14.90 -14.40 -13.29
CA ALA A 39 -15.84 -14.88 -14.31
C ALA A 39 -16.82 -13.77 -14.75
N LYS A 40 -17.41 -13.05 -13.77
CA LYS A 40 -18.29 -11.91 -14.04
C LYS A 40 -17.57 -10.79 -14.81
N ALA A 41 -16.36 -10.42 -14.37
CA ALA A 41 -15.57 -9.40 -15.06
C ALA A 41 -15.28 -9.80 -16.52
N ARG A 42 -14.93 -11.07 -16.75
CA ARG A 42 -14.66 -11.60 -18.09
C ARG A 42 -15.90 -11.54 -19.01
N HIS A 43 -17.08 -11.83 -18.47
CA HIS A 43 -18.33 -11.68 -19.21
C HIS A 43 -18.64 -10.24 -19.58
N MET A 44 -18.43 -9.31 -18.65
CA MET A 44 -18.67 -7.88 -18.88
C MET A 44 -17.70 -7.29 -19.91
N LEU A 45 -16.41 -7.68 -19.84
CA LEU A 45 -15.41 -7.30 -20.85
C LEU A 45 -15.76 -7.82 -22.23
N LYS A 46 -16.18 -9.07 -22.37
CA LYS A 46 -16.64 -9.64 -23.66
C LYS A 46 -17.89 -8.96 -24.21
N ALA A 47 -18.78 -8.52 -23.33
CA ALA A 47 -20.00 -7.80 -23.70
C ALA A 47 -19.78 -6.31 -24.01
N GLY A 48 -18.53 -5.79 -23.87
CA GLY A 48 -18.22 -4.37 -24.06
C GLY A 48 -18.80 -3.44 -23.02
N LYS A 49 -19.27 -3.98 -21.88
CA LYS A 49 -19.92 -3.23 -20.79
C LYS A 49 -18.92 -2.63 -19.80
N ASP A 50 -17.67 -3.02 -19.88
CA ASP A 50 -16.57 -2.48 -19.08
C ASP A 50 -15.26 -2.41 -19.87
N VAL A 51 -14.29 -1.68 -19.34
CA VAL A 51 -12.94 -1.54 -19.89
C VAL A 51 -11.93 -1.74 -18.75
N VAL A 52 -10.73 -2.23 -19.08
CA VAL A 52 -9.65 -2.37 -18.11
C VAL A 52 -9.13 -0.99 -17.72
N ALA A 53 -9.30 -0.62 -16.46
CA ALA A 53 -8.83 0.65 -15.91
C ALA A 53 -7.40 0.53 -15.34
N ARG A 54 -7.07 -0.60 -14.68
CA ARG A 54 -5.74 -0.87 -14.11
C ARG A 54 -5.41 -2.34 -14.22
N ARG A 55 -4.11 -2.64 -14.37
CA ARG A 55 -3.62 -4.02 -14.38
C ARG A 55 -3.23 -4.51 -12.98
N THR A 56 -2.75 -3.61 -12.11
CA THR A 56 -2.30 -3.96 -10.76
C THR A 56 -2.76 -2.89 -9.77
N PRO A 57 -3.65 -3.19 -8.81
CA PRO A 57 -4.52 -4.38 -8.80
C PRO A 57 -5.47 -4.39 -10.01
N PHE A 58 -5.89 -5.60 -10.45
CA PHE A 58 -6.74 -5.70 -11.63
C PHE A 58 -8.10 -5.05 -11.38
N THR A 59 -8.38 -3.99 -12.13
CA THR A 59 -9.54 -3.12 -11.93
C THR A 59 -10.20 -2.85 -13.27
N VAL A 60 -11.50 -3.05 -13.33
CA VAL A 60 -12.33 -2.73 -14.49
C VAL A 60 -13.20 -1.50 -14.20
N LYS A 61 -13.47 -0.72 -15.23
CA LYS A 61 -14.37 0.43 -15.16
C LYS A 61 -15.57 0.18 -16.04
N LEU A 62 -16.77 0.34 -15.47
CA LEU A 62 -18.02 0.19 -16.20
C LEU A 62 -18.21 1.35 -17.19
N THR A 63 -18.66 1.01 -18.39
CA THR A 63 -19.05 1.97 -19.44
C THR A 63 -20.54 2.31 -19.40
N ILE A 64 -21.30 1.51 -18.66
CA ILE A 64 -22.76 1.67 -18.50
C ILE A 64 -23.10 2.25 -17.13
N ALA A 65 -24.16 3.00 -17.05
CA ALA A 65 -24.71 3.47 -15.78
C ALA A 65 -25.33 2.28 -15.01
N THR A 66 -24.87 2.10 -13.76
CA THR A 66 -25.39 1.05 -12.87
C THR A 66 -25.79 1.67 -11.54
N GLY A 67 -26.63 0.97 -10.78
CA GLY A 67 -26.91 1.34 -9.39
C GLY A 67 -25.64 1.37 -8.55
N GLU A 68 -25.59 2.25 -7.57
CA GLU A 68 -24.47 2.42 -6.65
C GLU A 68 -24.71 1.71 -5.30
N THR A 69 -25.47 0.61 -5.30
CA THR A 69 -25.71 -0.20 -4.09
C THR A 69 -24.39 -0.81 -3.63
N LYS A 70 -24.03 -0.56 -2.38
CA LYS A 70 -22.80 -1.02 -1.74
C LYS A 70 -23.14 -1.74 -0.45
N GLN A 71 -22.28 -2.69 -0.06
CA GLN A 71 -22.26 -3.24 1.29
C GLN A 71 -21.29 -2.39 2.13
N ASP A 72 -21.52 -2.36 3.43
CA ASP A 72 -20.58 -1.72 4.35
C ASP A 72 -19.28 -2.54 4.38
N VAL A 73 -18.18 -1.86 4.16
CA VAL A 73 -16.84 -2.44 4.14
C VAL A 73 -16.01 -1.81 5.25
N THR A 74 -15.54 -2.64 6.17
CA THR A 74 -14.64 -2.21 7.24
C THR A 74 -13.20 -2.47 6.84
N LEU A 75 -12.35 -1.43 6.93
CA LEU A 75 -10.92 -1.53 6.68
C LEU A 75 -10.16 -1.72 7.99
N GLY A 76 -9.50 -2.86 8.14
CA GLY A 76 -8.53 -3.13 9.19
C GLY A 76 -7.11 -2.82 8.70
N VAL A 77 -6.33 -2.12 9.52
CA VAL A 77 -4.93 -1.79 9.22
C VAL A 77 -4.05 -2.14 10.40
N ASP A 78 -3.11 -3.05 10.19
CA ASP A 78 -2.02 -3.34 11.11
C ASP A 78 -0.77 -2.57 10.70
N ALA A 79 -0.48 -1.50 11.43
CA ALA A 79 0.59 -0.56 11.13
C ALA A 79 1.93 -0.98 11.75
N GLY A 80 2.55 -2.01 11.21
CA GLY A 80 3.86 -2.50 11.64
C GLY A 80 5.04 -1.62 11.23
N ALA A 81 6.19 -1.84 11.83
CA ALA A 81 7.41 -1.09 11.53
C ALA A 81 8.08 -1.51 10.21
N LYS A 82 7.95 -2.77 9.84
CA LYS A 82 8.55 -3.37 8.64
C LYS A 82 7.50 -3.77 7.61
N HIS A 83 6.36 -4.22 8.09
CA HIS A 83 5.24 -4.69 7.30
C HIS A 83 3.98 -3.93 7.70
N VAL A 84 3.09 -3.75 6.75
CA VAL A 84 1.76 -3.18 6.96
C VAL A 84 0.75 -4.20 6.46
N GLY A 85 -0.05 -4.76 7.38
CA GLY A 85 -1.19 -5.59 7.05
C GLY A 85 -2.40 -4.72 6.75
N ILE A 86 -3.11 -5.01 5.67
CA ILE A 86 -4.36 -4.32 5.30
C ILE A 86 -5.38 -5.37 4.94
N SER A 87 -6.52 -5.36 5.62
CA SER A 87 -7.66 -6.23 5.34
C SER A 87 -8.92 -5.40 5.19
N ALA A 88 -9.76 -5.75 4.22
CA ALA A 88 -11.08 -5.16 4.06
C ALA A 88 -12.14 -6.26 4.12
N THR A 89 -13.05 -6.14 5.07
CA THR A 89 -14.07 -7.14 5.37
C THR A 89 -15.48 -6.56 5.21
N THR A 90 -16.39 -7.39 4.72
CA THR A 90 -17.83 -7.18 4.82
C THR A 90 -18.37 -8.04 5.97
N GLU A 91 -19.65 -7.96 6.28
CA GLU A 91 -20.27 -8.85 7.28
C GLU A 91 -20.13 -10.34 6.95
N LYS A 92 -19.95 -10.70 5.67
CA LYS A 92 -19.98 -12.08 5.19
C LYS A 92 -18.62 -12.65 4.80
N GLU A 93 -17.72 -11.81 4.29
CA GLU A 93 -16.45 -12.27 3.72
C GLU A 93 -15.37 -11.19 3.77
N GLU A 94 -14.13 -11.62 3.75
CA GLU A 94 -12.99 -10.77 3.46
C GLU A 94 -12.91 -10.55 1.96
N VAL A 95 -12.97 -9.29 1.53
CA VAL A 95 -12.97 -8.91 0.10
C VAL A 95 -11.58 -8.51 -0.39
N PHE A 96 -10.67 -8.23 0.54
CA PHE A 96 -9.31 -7.86 0.23
C PHE A 96 -8.40 -8.12 1.43
N ALA A 97 -7.25 -8.73 1.17
CA ALA A 97 -6.14 -8.85 2.12
C ALA A 97 -4.83 -8.53 1.39
N SER A 98 -3.94 -7.82 2.06
CA SER A 98 -2.60 -7.57 1.56
C SER A 98 -1.61 -7.32 2.68
N GLU A 99 -0.38 -7.74 2.47
CA GLU A 99 0.76 -7.37 3.29
C GLU A 99 1.72 -6.56 2.43
N VAL A 100 2.15 -5.42 2.94
CA VAL A 100 3.07 -4.51 2.25
C VAL A 100 4.36 -4.41 3.05
N GLU A 101 5.47 -4.83 2.45
CA GLU A 101 6.79 -4.62 3.04
C GLU A 101 7.21 -3.16 2.87
N LEU A 102 7.57 -2.53 3.98
CA LEU A 102 8.08 -1.17 4.01
C LEU A 102 9.58 -1.16 3.72
N ARG A 103 10.04 -0.05 3.18
CA ARG A 103 11.45 0.15 2.85
C ARG A 103 12.34 0.06 4.09
N GLN A 104 13.34 -0.82 4.08
CA GLN A 104 14.25 -1.09 5.20
C GLN A 104 15.69 -0.62 4.96
N ASP A 105 16.05 -0.26 3.73
CA ASP A 105 17.42 0.12 3.31
C ASP A 105 17.85 1.55 3.70
N ILE A 106 16.96 2.34 4.30
CA ILE A 106 17.17 3.76 4.60
C ILE A 106 18.40 3.99 5.48
N THR A 107 18.63 3.12 6.47
CA THR A 107 19.78 3.23 7.39
C THR A 107 21.11 3.08 6.65
N GLY A 108 21.21 2.11 5.75
CA GLY A 108 22.37 1.90 4.90
C GLY A 108 22.65 3.11 4.00
N LEU A 109 21.61 3.57 3.29
CA LEU A 109 21.73 4.74 2.40
C LEU A 109 22.12 6.03 3.15
N LEU A 110 21.67 6.21 4.38
CA LEU A 110 22.08 7.34 5.21
C LEU A 110 23.53 7.21 5.66
N ALA A 111 24.03 6.01 5.96
CA ALA A 111 25.43 5.74 6.28
C ALA A 111 26.33 6.02 5.07
N ASP A 112 25.97 5.55 3.89
CA ASP A 112 26.69 5.83 2.64
C ASP A 112 26.75 7.34 2.34
N ARG A 113 25.60 8.01 2.46
CA ARG A 113 25.53 9.47 2.31
C ARG A 113 26.43 10.21 3.31
N LEU A 114 26.55 9.70 4.52
CA LEU A 114 27.46 10.26 5.54
C LEU A 114 28.91 10.02 5.13
N ALA A 115 29.28 8.82 4.69
CA ALA A 115 30.61 8.47 4.23
C ALA A 115 31.03 9.33 3.04
N PHE A 116 30.18 9.51 2.03
CA PHE A 116 30.44 10.38 0.89
C PHE A 116 30.62 11.86 1.31
N ARG A 117 29.84 12.35 2.26
CA ARG A 117 30.01 13.71 2.78
C ARG A 117 31.35 13.87 3.53
N ARG A 118 31.77 12.87 4.33
CA ARG A 118 33.05 12.86 5.00
C ARG A 118 34.19 12.86 3.99
N SER A 119 34.15 11.99 3.00
CA SER A 119 35.16 11.91 1.93
C SER A 119 35.28 13.25 1.18
N ARG A 120 34.17 13.90 0.80
CA ARG A 120 34.22 15.22 0.15
C ARG A 120 34.84 16.30 1.04
N ARG A 121 34.60 16.28 2.36
CA ARG A 121 35.19 17.24 3.30
C ARG A 121 36.68 17.05 3.45
N ASN A 122 37.19 15.83 3.33
CA ASN A 122 38.61 15.51 3.45
C ASN A 122 39.39 15.81 2.17
N ARG A 123 38.72 16.02 1.02
CA ARG A 123 39.37 16.38 -0.25
C ARG A 123 39.56 17.89 -0.34
N LYS A 124 40.71 18.43 0.02
CA LYS A 124 41.09 19.85 -0.23
C LYS A 124 40.05 20.92 0.17
N THR A 125 39.12 20.58 1.04
CA THR A 125 38.09 21.54 1.44
C THR A 125 38.52 22.29 2.67
N ARG A 126 38.30 23.59 2.62
CA ARG A 126 38.48 24.49 3.75
C ARG A 126 37.68 23.97 4.95
N TYR A 127 38.34 23.85 6.12
CA TYR A 127 37.66 23.50 7.36
C TYR A 127 36.52 24.48 7.64
N ARG A 128 35.33 23.98 7.89
CA ARG A 128 34.18 24.78 8.27
C ARG A 128 33.74 24.42 9.69
N VAL A 129 33.48 25.43 10.48
CA VAL A 129 32.95 25.24 11.83
C VAL A 129 31.66 24.38 11.78
N PRO A 130 31.53 23.35 12.62
CA PRO A 130 30.33 22.55 12.67
C PRO A 130 29.09 23.36 13.01
N ARG A 131 28.02 23.19 12.23
CA ARG A 131 26.74 23.86 12.44
C ARG A 131 25.79 22.96 13.21
N PHE A 132 26.04 22.76 14.50
CA PHE A 132 25.25 21.81 15.32
C PHE A 132 23.84 22.32 15.61
N ASN A 133 23.60 23.59 15.72
CA ASN A 133 22.36 24.16 16.25
C ASN A 133 21.32 24.53 15.19
N ASN A 134 21.63 24.38 13.90
CA ASN A 134 20.70 24.81 12.83
C ASN A 134 19.37 24.07 12.83
N ARG A 135 19.32 22.82 13.31
CA ARG A 135 18.11 22.01 13.33
C ARG A 135 17.28 22.20 14.60
N VAL A 136 17.91 22.56 15.71
CA VAL A 136 17.23 22.74 17.00
C VAL A 136 16.32 23.97 16.94
N ARG A 137 16.80 25.06 16.33
CA ARG A 137 16.06 26.32 16.19
C ARG A 137 14.94 26.28 15.14
N SER A 138 15.03 25.36 14.17
CA SER A 138 14.01 25.19 13.12
C SER A 138 12.90 24.19 13.48
N LYS A 139 12.99 23.53 14.62
CA LYS A 139 11.93 22.62 15.09
C LYS A 139 10.76 23.41 15.63
N HIS A 140 9.63 23.33 14.95
CA HIS A 140 8.35 23.88 15.40
C HIS A 140 7.58 22.83 16.22
N LYS A 141 6.51 23.26 16.89
CA LYS A 141 5.61 22.36 17.63
C LYS A 141 5.05 21.31 16.65
N GLY A 142 5.17 20.03 17.00
CA GLY A 142 4.73 18.93 16.15
C GLY A 142 5.75 18.50 15.09
N TRP A 143 6.99 19.02 15.12
CA TRP A 143 8.03 18.56 14.20
C TRP A 143 8.35 17.09 14.38
N LEU A 144 8.31 16.32 13.30
CA LEU A 144 8.72 14.92 13.25
C LEU A 144 10.04 14.79 12.48
N ALA A 145 10.82 13.77 12.81
CA ALA A 145 11.99 13.43 12.01
C ALA A 145 11.54 13.03 10.59
N PRO A 146 12.22 13.47 9.52
CA PRO A 146 11.81 13.17 8.13
C PRO A 146 11.65 11.68 7.84
N SER A 147 12.38 10.80 8.53
CA SER A 147 12.22 9.35 8.41
C SER A 147 10.91 8.83 9.00
N VAL A 148 10.46 9.44 10.10
CA VAL A 148 9.17 9.13 10.73
C VAL A 148 8.02 9.63 9.88
N GLU A 149 8.11 10.87 9.41
CA GLU A 149 7.13 11.46 8.51
C GLU A 149 6.96 10.64 7.22
N ASN A 150 8.09 10.24 6.60
CA ASN A 150 8.05 9.39 5.42
C ASN A 150 7.38 8.03 5.68
N ARG A 151 7.62 7.43 6.86
CA ARG A 151 6.96 6.18 7.24
C ARG A 151 5.45 6.37 7.38
N ILE A 152 5.00 7.43 8.05
CA ILE A 152 3.58 7.75 8.19
C ILE A 152 2.94 7.94 6.81
N GLN A 153 3.59 8.70 5.92
CA GLN A 153 3.10 8.92 4.56
C GLN A 153 3.05 7.62 3.74
N ALA A 154 3.98 6.70 3.96
CA ALA A 154 3.95 5.40 3.31
C ALA A 154 2.71 4.59 3.74
N HIS A 155 2.34 4.58 5.02
CA HIS A 155 1.11 3.92 5.50
C HIS A 155 -0.13 4.58 4.90
N ILE A 156 -0.24 5.90 4.99
CA ILE A 156 -1.37 6.67 4.45
C ILE A 156 -1.55 6.39 2.96
N SER A 157 -0.46 6.43 2.18
CA SER A 157 -0.52 6.18 0.73
C SER A 157 -1.02 4.78 0.38
N ARG A 158 -0.74 3.77 1.21
CA ARG A 158 -1.26 2.40 1.01
C ARG A 158 -2.74 2.30 1.34
N ILE A 159 -3.17 2.92 2.44
CA ILE A 159 -4.59 3.01 2.81
C ILE A 159 -5.38 3.70 1.69
N GLU A 160 -4.93 4.86 1.22
CA GLU A 160 -5.57 5.58 0.13
C GLU A 160 -5.64 4.76 -1.17
N ALA A 161 -4.58 3.97 -1.46
CA ALA A 161 -4.58 3.10 -2.64
C ALA A 161 -5.70 2.06 -2.60
N VAL A 162 -6.01 1.53 -1.41
CA VAL A 162 -7.12 0.59 -1.18
C VAL A 162 -8.47 1.31 -1.28
N CYS A 163 -8.61 2.47 -0.64
CA CYS A 163 -9.85 3.28 -0.70
C CYS A 163 -10.21 3.73 -2.12
N ARG A 164 -9.23 3.81 -3.05
CA ARG A 164 -9.49 4.13 -4.46
C ARG A 164 -10.10 2.98 -5.25
N VAL A 165 -10.04 1.76 -4.76
CA VAL A 165 -10.52 0.56 -5.47
C VAL A 165 -11.63 -0.18 -4.73
N LEU A 166 -11.81 0.10 -3.43
CA LEU A 166 -12.87 -0.45 -2.60
C LEU A 166 -13.79 0.65 -2.04
N PRO A 167 -15.09 0.41 -1.92
CA PRO A 167 -16.06 1.37 -1.40
C PRO A 167 -16.08 1.37 0.13
N ILE A 168 -15.03 1.88 0.73
CA ILE A 168 -14.86 2.02 2.18
C ILE A 168 -15.51 3.30 2.65
#